data_656472b2a3473fa3c659b87b9d48956b
#
_entry.id   656472b2a3473fa3c659b87b9d48956b
#
_cell.length_a   1.000
_cell.length_b   1.000
_cell.length_c   1.000
_cell.angle_alpha   90.00
_cell.angle_beta   90.00
_cell.angle_gamma   90.00
#
_symmetry.space_group_name_H-M   'P 1'
#
loop_
_entity.id
_entity.type
_entity.pdbx_description
1 polymer ?
#
loop_
_entity_poly.entity_id
_entity_poly.type
_entity_poly.pdbx_seq_one_letter_code
_entity_poly.pdbx_strand_id
1 'polypeptide(L)'
;DEESLAFAITNITKFTDSLTRGVVMASAWDMTRDGEMAARDYLNLALTSIPVEDNMSLLMLTLRHIDEAVRTFVAPEYRAEAAEDTGRRLLLLARTAASGSDAQRMLVAAAARNATSSEQFEAIRGLFDGTQTLDGLDLDVDLKWDLLVSLVRGDAATEADIDALEAADDTMTGHQNAAACRAARSGE
;
A
#
# COMPACT_ATOMS: atom_id res chain seq x y z
N ASP A 1 14.25 23.80 12.45
CA ASP A 1 14.62 24.61 11.29
C ASP A 1 14.77 23.72 10.04
N GLU A 2 14.88 24.33 8.88
CA GLU A 2 14.92 23.65 7.58
C GLU A 2 16.14 22.70 7.45
N GLU A 3 17.30 23.11 7.96
CA GLU A 3 18.52 22.26 7.95
C GLU A 3 18.36 21.02 8.82
N SER A 4 17.77 21.17 10.00
CA SER A 4 17.51 20.03 10.91
C SER A 4 16.54 19.05 10.29
N LEU A 5 15.52 19.52 9.59
CA LEU A 5 14.56 18.64 8.91
C LEU A 5 15.21 17.94 7.70
N ALA A 6 15.98 18.64 6.88
CA ALA A 6 16.71 18.03 5.76
C ALA A 6 17.70 16.96 6.24
N PHE A 7 18.39 17.19 7.34
CA PHE A 7 19.23 16.18 7.99
C PHE A 7 18.42 14.98 8.47
N ALA A 8 17.29 15.21 9.14
CA ALA A 8 16.43 14.14 9.66
C ALA A 8 15.84 13.27 8.53
N ILE A 9 15.37 13.89 7.44
CA ILE A 9 14.89 13.19 6.25
C ILE A 9 15.99 12.29 5.69
N THR A 10 17.19 12.81 5.50
CA THR A 10 18.32 12.04 4.94
C THR A 10 18.76 10.88 5.85
N ASN A 11 18.52 11.00 7.15
CA ASN A 11 18.99 10.04 8.15
C ASN A 11 17.85 9.27 8.84
N ILE A 12 16.65 9.23 8.26
CA ILE A 12 15.44 8.63 8.87
C ILE A 12 15.67 7.21 9.36
N THR A 13 16.43 6.42 8.63
CA THR A 13 16.74 5.01 8.98
C THR A 13 17.72 4.85 10.14
N LYS A 14 18.37 5.93 10.57
CA LYS A 14 19.32 5.91 11.70
C LYS A 14 18.66 6.23 13.04
N PHE A 15 17.43 6.75 13.02
CA PHE A 15 16.69 7.00 14.26
C PHE A 15 16.11 5.68 14.78
N THR A 16 16.52 5.29 15.97
CA THR A 16 16.05 4.08 16.66
C THR A 16 14.71 4.28 17.36
N ASP A 17 14.39 5.52 17.70
CA ASP A 17 13.16 5.89 18.38
C ASP A 17 12.02 6.17 17.41
N SER A 18 10.93 5.42 17.52
CA SER A 18 9.75 5.55 16.64
C SER A 18 9.05 6.91 16.79
N LEU A 19 9.09 7.53 17.98
CA LEU A 19 8.51 8.86 18.17
C LEU A 19 9.26 9.90 17.32
N THR A 20 10.59 9.85 17.32
CA THR A 20 11.41 10.73 16.50
C THR A 20 11.10 10.52 15.00
N ARG A 21 11.02 9.27 14.53
CA ARG A 21 10.62 8.99 13.14
C ARG A 21 9.23 9.54 12.85
N GLY A 22 8.29 9.35 13.77
CA GLY A 22 6.91 9.86 13.63
C GLY A 22 6.85 11.37 13.50
N VAL A 23 7.63 12.12 14.27
CA VAL A 23 7.69 13.59 14.18
C VAL A 23 8.25 14.03 12.82
N VAL A 24 9.32 13.38 12.34
CA VAL A 24 9.91 13.68 11.02
C VAL A 24 8.90 13.39 9.91
N MET A 25 8.23 12.23 9.96
CA MET A 25 7.23 11.83 8.96
C MET A 25 6.01 12.76 8.96
N ALA A 26 5.53 13.18 10.14
CA ALA A 26 4.43 14.12 10.25
C ALA A 26 4.80 15.50 9.68
N SER A 27 6.00 16.00 10.01
CA SER A 27 6.48 17.28 9.46
C SER A 27 6.63 17.23 7.94
N ALA A 28 7.19 16.16 7.39
CA ALA A 28 7.31 15.97 5.95
C ALA A 28 5.94 15.87 5.26
N TRP A 29 4.97 15.21 5.92
CA TRP A 29 3.60 15.14 5.42
C TRP A 29 2.92 16.51 5.38
N ASP A 30 3.03 17.29 6.44
CA ASP A 30 2.48 18.66 6.49
C ASP A 30 3.10 19.54 5.40
N MET A 31 4.41 19.49 5.21
CA MET A 31 5.08 20.21 4.11
C MET A 31 4.60 19.76 2.73
N THR A 32 4.31 18.47 2.56
CA THR A 32 3.76 17.95 1.29
C THR A 32 2.37 18.51 1.02
N ARG A 33 1.52 18.55 2.03
CA ARG A 33 0.17 19.11 1.94
C ARG A 33 0.18 20.63 1.67
N ASP A 34 1.13 21.33 2.26
CA ASP A 34 1.28 22.79 2.12
C ASP A 34 2.02 23.18 0.83
N GLY A 35 2.51 22.21 0.06
CA GLY A 35 3.21 22.43 -1.20
C GLY A 35 4.68 22.86 -1.03
N GLU A 36 5.23 22.71 0.16
CA GLU A 36 6.63 23.01 0.50
C GLU A 36 7.56 21.83 0.21
N MET A 37 7.03 20.61 0.12
CA MET A 37 7.75 19.39 -0.23
C MET A 37 7.11 18.72 -1.45
N ALA A 38 7.89 18.30 -2.42
CA ALA A 38 7.36 17.55 -3.55
C ALA A 38 6.85 16.17 -3.10
N ALA A 39 5.66 15.77 -3.57
CA ALA A 39 5.05 14.50 -3.19
C ALA A 39 5.96 13.28 -3.47
N ARG A 40 6.75 13.30 -4.57
CA ARG A 40 7.72 12.24 -4.87
C ARG A 40 8.82 12.12 -3.82
N ASP A 41 9.24 13.24 -3.22
CA ASP A 41 10.27 13.25 -2.19
C ASP A 41 9.72 12.68 -0.88
N TYR A 42 8.46 13.02 -0.56
CA TYR A 42 7.72 12.38 0.52
C TYR A 42 7.58 10.86 0.30
N LEU A 43 7.17 10.43 -0.89
CA LEU A 43 7.06 8.99 -1.22
C LEU A 43 8.39 8.26 -1.05
N ASN A 44 9.50 8.87 -1.48
CA ASN A 44 10.82 8.31 -1.28
C ASN A 44 11.19 8.19 0.19
N LEU A 45 10.93 9.23 0.99
CA LEU A 45 11.15 9.22 2.44
C LEU A 45 10.31 8.13 3.11
N ALA A 46 9.01 8.10 2.83
CA ALA A 46 8.07 7.17 3.41
C ALA A 46 8.46 5.72 3.12
N LEU A 47 8.69 5.37 1.86
CA LEU A 47 9.08 4.02 1.45
C LEU A 47 10.46 3.61 1.99
N THR A 48 11.36 4.57 2.26
CA THR A 48 12.66 4.32 2.86
C THR A 48 12.56 4.10 4.37
N SER A 49 11.60 4.72 5.05
CA SER A 49 11.41 4.59 6.50
C SER A 49 10.76 3.26 6.93
N ILE A 50 9.96 2.64 6.05
CA ILE A 50 9.19 1.42 6.36
C ILE A 50 10.04 0.27 6.93
N PRO A 51 11.22 -0.08 6.36
CA PRO A 51 12.00 -1.22 6.87
C PRO A 51 12.48 -1.09 8.31
N VAL A 52 12.54 0.12 8.85
CA VAL A 52 13.01 0.39 10.23
C VAL A 52 11.87 0.77 11.16
N GLU A 53 10.62 0.78 10.66
CA GLU A 53 9.47 1.14 11.47
C GLU A 53 8.92 -0.08 12.21
N ASP A 54 8.95 -0.03 13.52
CA ASP A 54 8.48 -1.06 14.45
C ASP A 54 7.15 -0.69 15.13
N ASN A 55 6.68 0.54 14.94
CA ASN A 55 5.37 0.99 15.43
C ASN A 55 4.31 0.80 14.34
N MET A 56 3.41 -0.17 14.55
CA MET A 56 2.37 -0.51 13.56
C MET A 56 1.37 0.63 13.30
N SER A 57 1.11 1.48 14.28
CA SER A 57 0.25 2.66 14.07
C SER A 57 0.92 3.69 13.16
N LEU A 58 2.22 3.91 13.30
CA LEU A 58 2.99 4.76 12.40
C LEU A 58 3.09 4.15 11.01
N LEU A 59 3.34 2.85 10.91
CA LEU A 59 3.35 2.16 9.63
C LEU A 59 2.01 2.32 8.91
N MET A 60 0.89 2.06 9.60
CA MET A 60 -0.46 2.23 9.03
C MET A 60 -0.70 3.66 8.54
N LEU A 61 -0.32 4.67 9.33
CA LEU A 61 -0.46 6.07 8.96
C LEU A 61 0.40 6.41 7.74
N THR A 62 1.65 5.94 7.72
CA THR A 62 2.58 6.16 6.60
C THR A 62 2.03 5.54 5.31
N LEU A 63 1.51 4.31 5.36
CA LEU A 63 0.91 3.65 4.19
C LEU A 63 -0.33 4.41 3.68
N ARG A 64 -1.15 4.95 4.57
CA ARG A 64 -2.29 5.79 4.19
C ARG A 64 -1.84 7.09 3.53
N HIS A 65 -0.79 7.74 4.06
CA HIS A 65 -0.25 8.95 3.45
C HIS A 65 0.41 8.68 2.09
N ILE A 66 1.02 7.49 1.88
CA ILE A 66 1.51 7.06 0.58
C ILE A 66 0.35 6.99 -0.43
N ASP A 67 -0.74 6.31 -0.07
CA ASP A 67 -1.93 6.21 -0.92
C ASP A 67 -2.47 7.61 -1.28
N GLU A 68 -2.56 8.52 -0.32
CA GLU A 68 -3.05 9.88 -0.51
C GLU A 68 -2.07 10.73 -1.34
N ALA A 69 -0.76 10.60 -1.11
CA ALA A 69 0.27 11.32 -1.87
C ALA A 69 0.20 10.97 -3.36
N VAL A 70 0.13 9.69 -3.69
CA VAL A 70 0.03 9.22 -5.10
C VAL A 70 -1.24 9.76 -5.76
N ARG A 71 -2.38 9.70 -5.08
CA ARG A 71 -3.67 10.03 -5.69
C ARG A 71 -3.92 11.52 -5.79
N THR A 72 -3.43 12.31 -4.83
CA THR A 72 -3.83 13.70 -4.66
C THR A 72 -2.70 14.69 -4.93
N PHE A 73 -1.48 14.42 -4.42
CA PHE A 73 -0.40 15.40 -4.40
C PHE A 73 0.62 15.22 -5.52
N VAL A 74 0.73 14.03 -6.12
CA VAL A 74 1.55 13.85 -7.33
C VAL A 74 0.85 14.53 -8.51
N ALA A 75 1.59 15.34 -9.27
CA ALA A 75 1.09 16.00 -10.45
C ALA A 75 0.52 14.98 -11.46
N PRO A 76 -0.62 15.27 -12.12
CA PRO A 76 -1.36 14.30 -12.94
C PRO A 76 -0.49 13.58 -13.98
N GLU A 77 0.44 14.30 -14.61
CA GLU A 77 1.33 13.78 -15.65
C GLU A 77 2.35 12.76 -15.16
N TYR A 78 2.68 12.77 -13.84
CA TYR A 78 3.62 11.83 -13.21
C TYR A 78 2.93 10.77 -12.34
N ARG A 79 1.60 10.84 -12.21
CA ARG A 79 0.86 9.99 -11.26
C ARG A 79 0.94 8.51 -11.60
N ALA A 80 0.86 8.16 -12.88
CA ALA A 80 0.95 6.78 -13.33
C ALA A 80 2.32 6.16 -12.98
N GLU A 81 3.40 6.87 -13.27
CA GLU A 81 4.76 6.43 -12.96
C GLU A 81 4.98 6.32 -11.44
N ALA A 82 4.53 7.30 -10.67
CA ALA A 82 4.65 7.29 -9.22
C ALA A 82 3.85 6.14 -8.58
N ALA A 83 2.66 5.84 -9.09
CA ALA A 83 1.84 4.71 -8.63
C ALA A 83 2.53 3.38 -8.92
N GLU A 84 3.05 3.20 -10.13
CA GLU A 84 3.75 1.97 -10.52
C GLU A 84 5.01 1.75 -9.67
N ASP A 85 5.86 2.77 -9.50
CA ASP A 85 7.06 2.68 -8.65
C ASP A 85 6.70 2.38 -7.20
N THR A 86 5.68 3.05 -6.67
CA THR A 86 5.18 2.82 -5.31
C THR A 86 4.69 1.38 -5.12
N GLY A 87 3.85 0.88 -6.00
CA GLY A 87 3.35 -0.50 -5.96
C GLY A 87 4.49 -1.54 -6.03
N ARG A 88 5.45 -1.33 -6.92
CA ARG A 88 6.64 -2.19 -7.05
C ARG A 88 7.48 -2.21 -5.76
N ARG A 89 7.74 -1.05 -5.16
CA ARG A 89 8.51 -0.94 -3.91
C ARG A 89 7.77 -1.55 -2.73
N LEU A 90 6.45 -1.38 -2.64
CA LEU A 90 5.63 -1.99 -1.59
C LEU A 90 5.62 -3.52 -1.70
N LEU A 91 5.52 -4.09 -2.91
CA LEU A 91 5.67 -5.54 -3.13
C LEU A 91 7.04 -6.06 -2.69
N LEU A 92 8.11 -5.33 -2.99
CA LEU A 92 9.45 -5.70 -2.53
C LEU A 92 9.55 -5.67 -1.01
N LEU A 93 9.03 -4.62 -0.37
CA LEU A 93 8.99 -4.48 1.09
C LEU A 93 8.17 -5.61 1.74
N ALA A 94 7.04 -5.99 1.16
CA ALA A 94 6.24 -7.11 1.64
C ALA A 94 7.00 -8.45 1.59
N ARG A 95 7.81 -8.66 0.55
CA ARG A 95 8.65 -9.87 0.41
C ARG A 95 9.81 -9.93 1.42
N THR A 96 10.28 -8.78 1.88
CA THR A 96 11.43 -8.66 2.79
C THR A 96 11.02 -8.42 4.25
N ALA A 97 9.75 -8.16 4.50
CA ALA A 97 9.21 -8.01 5.86
C ALA A 97 9.32 -9.32 6.65
N ALA A 98 9.30 -9.22 7.98
CA ALA A 98 9.32 -10.41 8.83
C ALA A 98 8.14 -11.34 8.50
N SER A 99 8.45 -12.62 8.30
CA SER A 99 7.50 -13.66 7.93
C SER A 99 6.30 -13.70 8.90
N GLY A 100 5.09 -13.61 8.36
CA GLY A 100 3.84 -13.66 9.12
C GLY A 100 3.56 -12.46 10.00
N SER A 101 4.31 -11.36 9.84
CA SER A 101 4.10 -10.15 10.64
C SER A 101 2.90 -9.32 10.14
N ASP A 102 2.30 -8.54 11.06
CA ASP A 102 1.29 -7.55 10.70
C ASP A 102 1.82 -6.55 9.65
N ALA A 103 3.10 -6.19 9.72
CA ALA A 103 3.73 -5.35 8.73
C ALA A 103 3.72 -5.98 7.33
N GLN A 104 4.04 -7.27 7.22
CA GLN A 104 3.99 -7.99 5.94
C GLN A 104 2.57 -7.95 5.34
N ARG A 105 1.56 -8.25 6.13
CA ARG A 105 0.15 -8.19 5.73
C ARG A 105 -0.26 -6.79 5.27
N MET A 106 0.08 -5.78 6.03
CA MET A 106 -0.23 -4.37 5.71
C MET A 106 0.44 -3.92 4.41
N LEU A 107 1.69 -4.35 4.18
CA LEU A 107 2.44 -4.04 2.98
C LEU A 107 1.86 -4.72 1.74
N VAL A 108 1.39 -5.97 1.85
CA VAL A 108 0.69 -6.68 0.77
C VAL A 108 -0.59 -5.93 0.39
N ALA A 109 -1.41 -5.56 1.38
CA ALA A 109 -2.64 -4.80 1.13
C ALA A 109 -2.34 -3.42 0.50
N ALA A 110 -1.30 -2.72 0.97
CA ALA A 110 -0.90 -1.43 0.40
C ALA A 110 -0.36 -1.58 -1.03
N ALA A 111 0.42 -2.63 -1.31
CA ALA A 111 0.89 -2.93 -2.66
C ALA A 111 -0.28 -3.18 -3.62
N ALA A 112 -1.28 -3.94 -3.19
CA ALA A 112 -2.49 -4.19 -3.97
C ALA A 112 -3.24 -2.89 -4.28
N ARG A 113 -3.39 -1.99 -3.31
CA ARG A 113 -4.05 -0.70 -3.53
C ARG A 113 -3.34 0.21 -4.54
N ASN A 114 -2.00 0.08 -4.65
CA ASN A 114 -1.16 0.88 -5.54
C ASN A 114 -0.73 0.14 -6.82
N ALA A 115 -1.28 -1.04 -7.09
CA ALA A 115 -0.98 -1.78 -8.31
C ALA A 115 -1.58 -1.08 -9.54
N THR A 116 -0.77 -0.98 -10.60
CA THR A 116 -1.13 -0.34 -11.86
C THR A 116 -0.58 -1.04 -13.10
N SER A 117 0.46 -1.88 -12.96
CA SER A 117 1.05 -2.61 -14.08
C SER A 117 0.60 -4.07 -14.11
N SER A 118 0.63 -4.67 -15.30
CA SER A 118 0.29 -6.09 -15.49
C SER A 118 1.15 -7.01 -14.62
N GLU A 119 2.44 -6.71 -14.47
CA GLU A 119 3.34 -7.49 -13.61
C GLU A 119 2.91 -7.46 -12.14
N GLN A 120 2.46 -6.29 -11.67
CA GLN A 120 1.95 -6.14 -10.30
C GLN A 120 0.64 -6.92 -10.11
N PHE A 121 -0.28 -6.85 -11.08
CA PHE A 121 -1.53 -7.62 -11.03
C PHE A 121 -1.27 -9.13 -11.12
N GLU A 122 -0.31 -9.59 -11.92
CA GLU A 122 0.10 -11.00 -11.94
C GLU A 122 0.64 -11.47 -10.59
N ALA A 123 1.47 -10.66 -9.92
CA ALA A 123 1.97 -10.96 -8.59
C ALA A 123 0.84 -11.04 -7.55
N ILE A 124 -0.12 -10.08 -7.58
CA ILE A 124 -1.28 -10.06 -6.69
C ILE A 124 -2.20 -11.25 -6.99
N ARG A 125 -2.43 -11.58 -8.27
CA ARG A 125 -3.22 -12.75 -8.68
C ARG A 125 -2.58 -14.02 -8.14
N GLY A 126 -1.26 -14.16 -8.28
CA GLY A 126 -0.54 -15.31 -7.75
C GLY A 126 -0.69 -15.49 -6.24
N LEU A 127 -0.70 -14.38 -5.47
CA LEU A 127 -1.00 -14.41 -4.04
C LEU A 127 -2.46 -14.80 -3.77
N PHE A 128 -3.40 -14.21 -4.50
CA PHE A 128 -4.84 -14.48 -4.33
C PHE A 128 -5.19 -15.95 -4.62
N ASP A 129 -4.66 -16.53 -5.69
CA ASP A 129 -4.90 -17.91 -6.12
C ASP A 129 -4.03 -18.93 -5.34
N GLY A 130 -3.06 -18.47 -4.54
CA GLY A 130 -2.11 -19.32 -3.83
C GLY A 130 -1.04 -19.97 -4.72
N THR A 131 -0.90 -19.55 -5.98
CA THR A 131 0.16 -20.00 -6.89
C THR A 131 1.50 -19.34 -6.58
N GLN A 132 1.47 -18.19 -5.92
CA GLN A 132 2.61 -17.55 -5.27
C GLN A 132 2.29 -17.41 -3.78
N THR A 133 3.31 -17.57 -2.93
CA THR A 133 3.18 -17.43 -1.49
C THR A 133 4.29 -16.54 -0.94
N LEU A 134 3.98 -15.83 0.13
CA LEU A 134 4.99 -15.20 0.98
C LEU A 134 5.05 -16.00 2.28
N ASP A 135 6.27 -16.31 2.70
CA ASP A 135 6.47 -17.14 3.90
C ASP A 135 5.76 -16.53 5.12
N GLY A 136 4.97 -17.35 5.80
CA GLY A 136 4.20 -16.98 6.98
C GLY A 136 3.00 -16.07 6.73
N LEU A 137 2.76 -15.57 5.51
CA LEU A 137 1.60 -14.73 5.23
C LEU A 137 0.31 -15.57 5.30
N ASP A 138 -0.57 -15.21 6.23
CA ASP A 138 -1.93 -15.71 6.27
C ASP A 138 -2.83 -14.84 5.38
N LEU A 139 -3.47 -15.48 4.39
CA LEU A 139 -4.48 -14.86 3.54
C LEU A 139 -5.85 -15.00 4.19
N ASP A 140 -6.10 -14.19 5.22
CA ASP A 140 -7.44 -14.10 5.80
C ASP A 140 -8.45 -13.53 4.78
N VAL A 141 -9.70 -13.59 5.12
CA VAL A 141 -10.79 -13.16 4.22
C VAL A 141 -10.72 -11.68 3.90
N ASP A 142 -10.30 -10.85 4.84
CA ASP A 142 -10.19 -9.40 4.63
C ASP A 142 -9.08 -9.07 3.62
N LEU A 143 -7.91 -9.72 3.76
CA LEU A 143 -6.83 -9.54 2.81
C LEU A 143 -7.21 -10.07 1.43
N LYS A 144 -7.95 -11.18 1.33
CA LYS A 144 -8.47 -11.68 0.05
C LYS A 144 -9.37 -10.65 -0.62
N TRP A 145 -10.23 -9.96 0.13
CA TRP A 145 -11.06 -8.88 -0.42
C TRP A 145 -10.21 -7.70 -0.89
N ASP A 146 -9.17 -7.29 -0.14
CA ASP A 146 -8.24 -6.24 -0.55
C ASP A 146 -7.56 -6.58 -1.89
N LEU A 147 -7.09 -7.84 -2.04
CA LEU A 147 -6.46 -8.31 -3.28
C LEU A 147 -7.47 -8.34 -4.42
N LEU A 148 -8.68 -8.86 -4.19
CA LEU A 148 -9.70 -9.00 -5.23
C LEU A 148 -10.17 -7.63 -5.76
N VAL A 149 -10.38 -6.64 -4.90
CA VAL A 149 -10.72 -5.26 -5.33
C VAL A 149 -9.63 -4.69 -6.25
N SER A 150 -8.37 -4.93 -5.92
CA SER A 150 -7.24 -4.51 -6.75
C SER A 150 -7.28 -5.19 -8.13
N LEU A 151 -7.44 -6.51 -8.15
CA LEU A 151 -7.51 -7.29 -9.40
C LEU A 151 -8.69 -6.86 -10.27
N VAL A 152 -9.84 -6.59 -9.66
CA VAL A 152 -11.03 -6.09 -10.37
C VAL A 152 -10.75 -4.74 -11.04
N ARG A 153 -10.11 -3.81 -10.32
CA ARG A 153 -9.73 -2.50 -10.86
C ARG A 153 -8.74 -2.58 -12.02
N GLY A 154 -7.91 -3.61 -12.02
CA GLY A 154 -6.93 -3.88 -13.07
C GLY A 154 -7.40 -4.80 -14.19
N ASP A 155 -8.72 -5.08 -14.29
CA ASP A 155 -9.30 -6.06 -15.21
C ASP A 155 -8.64 -7.45 -15.14
N ALA A 156 -8.04 -7.77 -13.99
CA ALA A 156 -7.34 -9.03 -13.72
C ALA A 156 -8.20 -10.03 -12.93
N ALA A 157 -9.48 -9.75 -12.69
CA ALA A 157 -10.45 -10.63 -12.04
C ALA A 157 -11.79 -10.66 -12.78
N THR A 158 -12.51 -11.77 -12.62
CA THR A 158 -13.80 -12.04 -13.25
C THR A 158 -14.95 -11.90 -12.23
N GLU A 159 -16.20 -11.88 -12.73
CA GLU A 159 -17.38 -11.97 -11.86
C GLU A 159 -17.38 -13.27 -11.03
N ALA A 160 -16.92 -14.37 -11.63
CA ALA A 160 -16.84 -15.65 -10.93
C ALA A 160 -15.88 -15.63 -9.72
N ASP A 161 -14.82 -14.81 -9.76
CA ASP A 161 -13.93 -14.63 -8.60
C ASP A 161 -14.65 -13.92 -7.46
N ILE A 162 -15.48 -12.92 -7.79
CA ILE A 162 -16.30 -12.18 -6.81
C ILE A 162 -17.33 -13.12 -6.19
N ASP A 163 -18.09 -13.83 -7.02
CA ASP A 163 -19.12 -14.77 -6.57
C ASP A 163 -18.53 -15.87 -5.67
N ALA A 164 -17.36 -16.40 -6.03
CA ALA A 164 -16.69 -17.43 -5.26
C ALA A 164 -16.26 -16.93 -3.86
N LEU A 165 -15.71 -15.71 -3.77
CA LEU A 165 -15.30 -15.16 -2.49
C LEU A 165 -16.51 -14.74 -1.65
N GLU A 166 -17.57 -14.19 -2.25
CA GLU A 166 -18.83 -13.85 -1.59
C GLU A 166 -19.50 -15.09 -1.01
N ALA A 167 -19.51 -16.20 -1.75
CA ALA A 167 -20.06 -17.47 -1.27
C ALA A 167 -19.23 -18.07 -0.10
N ALA A 168 -17.92 -17.79 -0.05
CA ALA A 168 -17.05 -18.21 1.03
C ALA A 168 -17.12 -17.29 2.25
N ASP A 169 -17.57 -16.05 2.09
CA ASP A 169 -17.75 -15.02 3.13
C ASP A 169 -19.20 -14.54 3.14
N ASP A 170 -20.12 -15.43 3.54
CA ASP A 170 -21.57 -15.16 3.65
C ASP A 170 -21.89 -14.29 4.90
N THR A 171 -21.19 -13.16 5.01
CA THR A 171 -21.41 -12.14 6.03
C THR A 171 -21.91 -10.84 5.41
N MET A 172 -22.49 -9.95 6.24
CA MET A 172 -22.87 -8.62 5.78
C MET A 172 -21.68 -7.86 5.18
N THR A 173 -20.48 -7.99 5.77
CA THR A 173 -19.24 -7.37 5.29
C THR A 173 -18.81 -8.00 3.94
N GLY A 174 -18.90 -9.33 3.80
CA GLY A 174 -18.63 -10.01 2.54
C GLY A 174 -19.52 -9.53 1.40
N HIS A 175 -20.83 -9.41 1.64
CA HIS A 175 -21.77 -8.85 0.65
C HIS A 175 -21.45 -7.39 0.28
N GLN A 176 -21.05 -6.57 1.27
CA GLN A 176 -20.62 -5.19 1.00
C GLN A 176 -19.34 -5.14 0.16
N ASN A 177 -18.36 -5.99 0.46
CA ASN A 177 -17.12 -6.10 -0.30
C ASN A 177 -17.38 -6.59 -1.74
N ALA A 178 -18.26 -7.58 -1.93
CA ALA A 178 -18.66 -8.04 -3.25
C ALA A 178 -19.34 -6.93 -4.07
N ALA A 179 -20.24 -6.17 -3.45
CA ALA A 179 -20.87 -5.03 -4.08
C ALA A 179 -19.85 -3.95 -4.47
N ALA A 180 -18.86 -3.66 -3.61
CA ALA A 180 -17.77 -2.73 -3.89
C ALA A 180 -16.89 -3.21 -5.05
N CYS A 181 -16.56 -4.51 -5.11
CA CYS A 181 -15.86 -5.11 -6.24
C CYS A 181 -16.62 -4.92 -7.57
N ARG A 182 -17.92 -5.22 -7.58
CA ARG A 182 -18.77 -5.06 -8.77
C ARG A 182 -18.85 -3.58 -9.20
N ALA A 183 -18.96 -2.65 -8.24
CA ALA A 183 -18.94 -1.22 -8.52
C ALA A 183 -17.57 -0.73 -9.07
N ALA A 184 -16.48 -1.33 -8.66
CA ALA A 184 -15.14 -1.00 -9.15
C ALA A 184 -14.91 -1.44 -10.60
N ARG A 185 -15.67 -2.40 -11.13
CA ARG A 185 -15.67 -2.83 -12.55
C ARG A 185 -16.41 -1.87 -13.46
N SER A 186 -17.32 -1.08 -12.95
CA SER A 186 -18.25 -0.28 -13.74
C SER A 186 -17.59 0.99 -14.29
N GLY A 187 -16.48 0.82 -14.97
CA GLY A 187 -15.86 1.82 -15.83
C GLY A 187 -16.29 1.68 -17.31
N GLU A 188 -17.46 1.06 -17.59
CA GLU A 188 -18.10 1.07 -18.90
C GLU A 188 -19.08 2.23 -19.05
#